data_d6ec53bf1d1ccaa735a42dd2b185f0d5
#
_entry.id   d6ec53bf1d1ccaa735a42dd2b185f0d5
#
_cell.length_a   1.000
_cell.length_b   1.000
_cell.length_c   1.000
_cell.angle_alpha   90.00
_cell.angle_beta   90.00
_cell.angle_gamma   90.00
#
_symmetry.space_group_name_H-M   'P 1'
#
loop_
_entity.id
_entity.type
_entity.pdbx_description
1 polymer ?
#
loop_
_entity_poly.entity_id
_entity_poly.type
_entity_poly.pdbx_seq_one_letter_code
_entity_poly.pdbx_strand_id
1 'polypeptide(L)'
;VLGHLPPALIAVLFVPMPAFESLPYLVGGILLHVGYQVFLLKSYQTGDLTQVYPIARGSAPLLVALFSVAILGLRLDLIEIIAILSIGCGIISLALVRRADGKRNGNAAILAFTTGVFIASYSLVDGLGARLSGNSLGFLSWLAIGNGIIMAAYLMLRSPNTLIGIATKG
;
A
#
# COMPACT_ATOMS: atom_id res chain seq x y z
N VAL A 1 -3.29 8.57 -5.54
CA VAL A 1 -2.04 9.13 -4.98
C VAL A 1 -2.02 10.62 -5.16
N LEU A 2 -2.04 11.13 -6.40
CA LEU A 2 -2.01 12.57 -6.68
C LEU A 2 -3.19 13.34 -6.06
N GLY A 3 -4.36 12.69 -5.89
CA GLY A 3 -5.53 13.29 -5.23
C GLY A 3 -5.35 13.60 -3.74
N HIS A 4 -4.34 13.03 -3.07
CA HIS A 4 -4.02 13.34 -1.66
C HIS A 4 -3.05 14.51 -1.51
N LEU A 5 -2.45 15.00 -2.60
CA LEU A 5 -1.51 16.12 -2.58
C LEU A 5 -2.16 17.45 -2.13
N PRO A 6 -3.31 17.88 -2.67
CA PRO A 6 -3.91 19.15 -2.27
C PRO A 6 -4.23 19.22 -0.77
N PRO A 7 -4.93 18.24 -0.15
CA PRO A 7 -5.18 18.27 1.28
C PRO A 7 -3.90 18.16 2.12
N ALA A 8 -2.88 17.40 1.66
CA ALA A 8 -1.61 17.28 2.37
C ALA A 8 -0.81 18.59 2.35
N LEU A 9 -0.79 19.31 1.22
CA LEU A 9 -0.16 20.64 1.10
C LEU A 9 -0.83 21.69 2.00
N ILE A 10 -2.14 21.61 2.12
CA ILE A 10 -2.88 22.49 3.04
C ILE A 10 -2.54 22.11 4.49
N ALA A 11 -2.60 20.83 4.83
CA ALA A 11 -2.37 20.37 6.20
C ALA A 11 -0.97 20.74 6.72
N VAL A 12 0.08 20.62 5.88
CA VAL A 12 1.46 20.98 6.25
C VAL A 12 1.62 22.44 6.71
N LEU A 13 0.75 23.34 6.25
CA LEU A 13 0.79 24.75 6.68
C LEU A 13 0.30 24.97 8.12
N PHE A 14 -0.46 24.00 8.67
CA PHE A 14 -1.09 24.10 9.99
C PHE A 14 -0.52 23.13 11.03
N VAL A 15 0.39 22.24 10.63
CA VAL A 15 0.96 21.24 11.54
C VAL A 15 2.47 21.38 11.65
N PRO A 16 3.07 21.11 12.83
CA PRO A 16 4.52 21.14 13.00
C PRO A 16 5.20 20.06 12.14
N MET A 17 6.47 20.31 11.83
CA MET A 17 7.29 19.29 11.17
C MET A 17 7.40 18.03 12.04
N PRO A 18 7.43 16.83 11.42
CA PRO A 18 7.64 15.57 12.13
C PRO A 18 8.98 15.59 12.88
N ALA A 19 9.02 14.99 14.06
CA ALA A 19 10.25 14.86 14.83
C ALA A 19 11.35 14.13 14.03
N PHE A 20 12.60 14.50 14.25
CA PHE A 20 13.76 13.99 13.51
C PHE A 20 13.87 12.46 13.57
N GLU A 21 13.50 11.86 14.70
CA GLU A 21 13.51 10.43 14.95
C GLU A 21 12.55 9.68 14.01
N SER A 22 11.51 10.35 13.46
CA SER A 22 10.57 9.76 12.54
C SER A 22 11.01 9.81 11.07
N LEU A 23 12.06 10.57 10.73
CA LEU A 23 12.50 10.73 9.33
C LEU A 23 12.92 9.42 8.64
N PRO A 24 13.64 8.47 9.28
CA PRO A 24 13.92 7.19 8.64
C PRO A 24 12.66 6.41 8.25
N TYR A 25 11.63 6.47 9.10
CA TYR A 25 10.33 5.86 8.83
C TYR A 25 9.58 6.58 7.71
N LEU A 26 9.69 7.90 7.64
CA LEU A 26 9.09 8.71 6.57
C LEU A 26 9.68 8.33 5.21
N VAL A 27 11.03 8.27 5.12
CA VAL A 27 11.72 7.87 3.88
C VAL A 27 11.38 6.42 3.52
N GLY A 28 11.46 5.50 4.48
CA GLY A 28 11.09 4.10 4.29
C GLY A 28 9.64 3.93 3.84
N GLY A 29 8.71 4.64 4.47
CA GLY A 29 7.30 4.66 4.11
C GLY A 29 7.10 5.13 2.67
N ILE A 30 7.70 6.27 2.28
CA ILE A 30 7.61 6.78 0.90
C ILE A 30 8.08 5.73 -0.12
N LEU A 31 9.23 5.10 0.11
CA LEU A 31 9.77 4.08 -0.80
C LEU A 31 8.86 2.86 -0.89
N LEU A 32 8.32 2.40 0.23
CA LEU A 32 7.38 1.28 0.28
C LEU A 32 6.06 1.62 -0.42
N HIS A 33 5.55 2.83 -0.27
CA HIS A 33 4.36 3.30 -0.98
C HIS A 33 4.59 3.36 -2.50
N VAL A 34 5.73 3.83 -2.96
CA VAL A 34 6.08 3.81 -4.40
C VAL A 34 6.17 2.37 -4.89
N GLY A 35 6.83 1.49 -4.13
CA GLY A 35 6.92 0.06 -4.46
C GLY A 35 5.53 -0.57 -4.62
N TYR A 36 4.65 -0.39 -3.63
CA TYR A 36 3.30 -0.93 -3.70
C TYR A 36 2.53 -0.44 -4.94
N GLN A 37 2.65 0.84 -5.29
CA GLN A 37 1.96 1.41 -6.46
C GLN A 37 2.46 0.82 -7.78
N VAL A 38 3.76 0.64 -7.92
CA VAL A 38 4.35 0.01 -9.11
C VAL A 38 3.89 -1.43 -9.27
N PHE A 39 3.91 -2.22 -8.19
CA PHE A 39 3.44 -3.61 -8.23
C PHE A 39 1.93 -3.71 -8.45
N LEU A 40 1.15 -2.82 -7.85
CA LEU A 40 -0.30 -2.75 -8.06
C LEU A 40 -0.64 -2.45 -9.52
N LEU A 41 0.02 -1.45 -10.13
CA LEU A 41 -0.19 -1.12 -11.54
C LEU A 41 0.16 -2.31 -12.45
N LYS A 42 1.28 -2.98 -12.20
CA LYS A 42 1.67 -4.18 -12.95
C LYS A 42 0.66 -5.31 -12.79
N SER A 43 0.15 -5.52 -11.58
CA SER A 43 -0.83 -6.58 -11.31
C SER A 43 -2.16 -6.33 -12.05
N TYR A 44 -2.59 -5.07 -12.12
CA TYR A 44 -3.79 -4.67 -12.88
C TYR A 44 -3.62 -4.78 -14.41
N GLN A 45 -2.41 -4.58 -14.91
CA GLN A 45 -2.11 -4.79 -16.33
C GLN A 45 -2.05 -6.27 -16.71
N THR A 46 -1.76 -7.14 -15.76
CA THR A 46 -1.51 -8.57 -15.99
C THR A 46 -2.74 -9.43 -15.70
N GLY A 47 -3.63 -9.01 -14.79
CA GLY A 47 -4.74 -9.80 -14.31
C GLY A 47 -6.08 -9.08 -14.25
N ASP A 48 -7.13 -9.85 -13.99
CA ASP A 48 -8.47 -9.34 -13.74
C ASP A 48 -8.56 -8.61 -12.41
N LEU A 49 -9.20 -7.44 -12.39
CA LEU A 49 -9.42 -6.66 -11.17
C LEU A 49 -10.16 -7.44 -10.09
N THR A 50 -11.13 -8.30 -10.50
CA THR A 50 -11.91 -9.14 -9.60
C THR A 50 -11.07 -10.16 -8.83
N GLN A 51 -9.91 -10.56 -9.38
CA GLN A 51 -8.94 -11.45 -8.73
C GLN A 51 -7.85 -10.65 -8.02
N VAL A 52 -7.24 -9.69 -8.72
CA VAL A 52 -6.06 -8.97 -8.25
C VAL A 52 -6.35 -8.09 -7.04
N TYR A 53 -7.45 -7.34 -7.07
CA TYR A 53 -7.78 -6.41 -6.00
C TYR A 53 -8.01 -7.08 -4.64
N PRO A 54 -8.83 -8.14 -4.53
CA PRO A 54 -9.01 -8.84 -3.25
C PRO A 54 -7.74 -9.50 -2.74
N ILE A 55 -6.90 -10.06 -3.62
CA ILE A 55 -5.62 -10.67 -3.22
C ILE A 55 -4.69 -9.59 -2.65
N ALA A 56 -4.51 -8.47 -3.36
CA ALA A 56 -3.62 -7.39 -2.92
C ALA A 56 -4.07 -6.75 -1.60
N ARG A 57 -5.37 -6.53 -1.44
CA ARG A 57 -5.93 -5.87 -0.26
C ARG A 57 -6.14 -6.82 0.91
N GLY A 58 -6.55 -8.05 0.65
CA GLY A 58 -6.82 -9.04 1.69
C GLY A 58 -5.56 -9.68 2.27
N SER A 59 -4.48 -9.81 1.49
CA SER A 59 -3.21 -10.35 2.02
C SER A 59 -2.53 -9.42 3.03
N ALA A 60 -2.72 -8.10 2.92
CA ALA A 60 -2.08 -7.14 3.81
C ALA A 60 -2.46 -7.33 5.29
N PRO A 61 -3.73 -7.41 5.69
CA PRO A 61 -4.10 -7.68 7.09
C PRO A 61 -3.54 -9.00 7.62
N LEU A 62 -3.50 -10.05 6.78
CA LEU A 62 -2.92 -11.34 7.16
C LEU A 62 -1.42 -11.20 7.47
N LEU A 63 -0.69 -10.51 6.62
CA LEU A 63 0.73 -10.27 6.80
C LEU A 63 1.01 -9.38 8.01
N VAL A 64 0.21 -8.32 8.22
CA VAL A 64 0.31 -7.47 9.43
C VAL A 64 0.08 -8.31 10.69
N ALA A 65 -0.95 -9.15 10.72
CA ALA A 65 -1.21 -10.03 11.85
C ALA A 65 -0.05 -11.02 12.09
N LEU A 66 0.47 -11.64 11.02
CA LEU A 66 1.60 -12.55 11.10
C LEU A 66 2.86 -11.86 11.66
N PHE A 67 3.20 -10.67 11.15
CA PHE A 67 4.32 -9.89 11.65
C PHE A 67 4.12 -9.45 13.10
N SER A 68 2.90 -9.06 13.47
CA SER A 68 2.57 -8.65 14.83
C SER A 68 2.77 -9.79 15.84
N VAL A 69 2.37 -11.02 15.47
CA VAL A 69 2.61 -12.20 16.31
C VAL A 69 4.10 -12.57 16.34
N ALA A 70 4.75 -12.63 15.15
CA ALA A 70 6.11 -13.17 15.03
C ALA A 70 7.17 -12.20 15.60
N ILE A 71 6.98 -10.90 15.45
CA ILE A 71 7.97 -9.87 15.82
C ILE A 71 7.60 -9.18 17.13
N LEU A 72 6.31 -8.84 17.33
CA LEU A 72 5.86 -8.12 18.51
C LEU A 72 5.39 -9.06 19.63
N GLY A 73 5.33 -10.37 19.39
CA GLY A 73 4.90 -11.38 20.35
C GLY A 73 3.44 -11.23 20.79
N LEU A 74 2.60 -10.57 19.98
CA LEU A 74 1.19 -10.39 20.28
C LEU A 74 0.49 -11.75 20.26
N ARG A 75 -0.43 -11.95 21.21
CA ARG A 75 -1.29 -13.13 21.24
C ARG A 75 -2.60 -12.80 20.55
N LEU A 76 -2.97 -13.60 19.58
CA LEU A 76 -4.25 -13.51 18.91
C LEU A 76 -5.32 -14.26 19.72
N ASP A 77 -6.49 -13.67 19.82
CA ASP A 77 -7.65 -14.35 20.37
C ASP A 77 -8.31 -15.29 19.32
N LEU A 78 -9.27 -16.10 19.74
CA LEU A 78 -9.93 -17.07 18.87
C LEU A 78 -10.67 -16.38 17.70
N ILE A 79 -11.26 -15.21 17.95
CA ILE A 79 -12.02 -14.46 16.92
C ILE A 79 -11.05 -13.93 15.87
N GLU A 80 -9.92 -13.40 16.28
CA GLU A 80 -8.86 -12.91 15.37
C GLU A 80 -8.30 -14.04 14.50
N ILE A 81 -8.06 -15.22 15.11
CA ILE A 81 -7.60 -16.41 14.37
C ILE A 81 -8.64 -16.83 13.32
N ILE A 82 -9.93 -16.90 13.69
CA ILE A 82 -11.01 -17.25 12.75
C ILE A 82 -11.09 -16.23 11.61
N ALA A 83 -11.00 -14.94 11.92
CA ALA A 83 -11.02 -13.88 10.91
C ALA A 83 -9.84 -14.02 9.92
N ILE A 84 -8.63 -14.23 10.43
CA ILE A 84 -7.42 -14.44 9.62
C ILE A 84 -7.57 -15.66 8.70
N LEU A 85 -8.04 -16.79 9.24
CA LEU A 85 -8.25 -18.01 8.46
C LEU A 85 -9.32 -17.82 7.38
N SER A 86 -10.41 -17.11 7.71
CA SER A 86 -11.49 -16.81 6.75
C SER A 86 -11.00 -15.94 5.59
N ILE A 87 -10.23 -14.89 5.88
CA ILE A 87 -9.59 -14.05 4.85
C ILE A 87 -8.61 -14.88 4.02
N GLY A 88 -7.78 -15.69 4.66
CA GLY A 88 -6.80 -16.56 3.99
C GLY A 88 -7.48 -17.54 3.02
N CYS A 89 -8.54 -18.23 3.44
CA CYS A 89 -9.33 -19.11 2.58
C CYS A 89 -9.94 -18.37 1.39
N GLY A 90 -10.46 -17.15 1.61
CA GLY A 90 -11.00 -16.30 0.55
C GLY A 90 -9.93 -15.94 -0.50
N ILE A 91 -8.73 -15.54 -0.05
CA ILE A 91 -7.61 -15.21 -0.94
C ILE A 91 -7.16 -16.43 -1.74
N ILE A 92 -7.03 -17.59 -1.09
CA ILE A 92 -6.65 -18.85 -1.77
C ILE A 92 -7.70 -19.21 -2.81
N SER A 93 -8.98 -19.12 -2.48
CA SER A 93 -10.07 -19.38 -3.42
C SER A 93 -9.96 -18.49 -4.65
N LEU A 94 -9.73 -17.18 -4.48
CA LEU A 94 -9.56 -16.23 -5.58
C LEU A 94 -8.29 -16.48 -6.39
N ALA A 95 -7.19 -16.86 -5.75
CA ALA A 95 -5.94 -17.20 -6.44
C ALA A 95 -6.10 -18.47 -7.32
N LEU A 96 -7.02 -19.36 -6.95
CA LEU A 96 -7.31 -20.60 -7.68
C LEU A 96 -8.34 -20.41 -8.80
N VAL A 97 -9.05 -19.28 -8.88
CA VAL A 97 -10.02 -18.99 -9.95
C VAL A 97 -9.32 -19.02 -11.30
N ARG A 98 -9.96 -19.72 -12.26
CA ARG A 98 -9.51 -19.76 -13.65
C ARG A 98 -10.15 -18.60 -14.42
N ARG A 99 -9.42 -18.07 -15.38
CA ARG A 99 -9.99 -17.11 -16.36
C ARG A 99 -11.03 -17.81 -17.24
N ALA A 100 -11.80 -17.02 -17.99
CA ALA A 100 -12.76 -17.52 -18.96
C ALA A 100 -12.11 -18.42 -20.04
N ASP A 101 -10.81 -18.24 -20.31
CA ASP A 101 -9.99 -19.09 -21.19
C ASP A 101 -9.51 -20.40 -20.54
N GLY A 102 -9.93 -20.69 -19.32
CA GLY A 102 -9.54 -21.86 -18.54
C GLY A 102 -8.15 -21.82 -17.92
N LYS A 103 -7.35 -20.77 -18.18
CA LYS A 103 -5.98 -20.63 -17.66
C LYS A 103 -5.96 -19.95 -16.30
N ARG A 104 -5.03 -20.35 -15.45
CA ARG A 104 -4.72 -19.66 -14.19
C ARG A 104 -3.72 -18.53 -14.45
N ASN A 105 -4.02 -17.33 -13.98
CA ASN A 105 -3.08 -16.22 -14.04
C ASN A 105 -2.24 -16.13 -12.75
N GLY A 106 -1.33 -17.09 -12.58
CA GLY A 106 -0.43 -17.15 -11.43
C GLY A 106 0.44 -15.91 -11.30
N ASN A 107 0.90 -15.34 -12.42
CA ASN A 107 1.73 -14.13 -12.39
C ASN A 107 0.97 -12.92 -11.82
N ALA A 108 -0.29 -12.75 -12.18
CA ALA A 108 -1.11 -11.69 -11.61
C ALA A 108 -1.34 -11.89 -10.10
N ALA A 109 -1.58 -13.13 -9.67
CA ALA A 109 -1.74 -13.46 -8.25
C ALA A 109 -0.45 -13.19 -7.45
N ILE A 110 0.72 -13.54 -8.00
CA ILE A 110 2.02 -13.25 -7.36
C ILE A 110 2.25 -11.74 -7.26
N LEU A 111 2.00 -10.98 -8.33
CA LEU A 111 2.14 -9.53 -8.32
C LEU A 111 1.17 -8.87 -7.30
N ALA A 112 -0.07 -9.37 -7.23
CA ALA A 112 -1.06 -8.92 -6.27
C ALA A 112 -0.64 -9.24 -4.82
N PHE A 113 -0.14 -10.44 -4.55
CA PHE A 113 0.38 -10.81 -3.24
C PHE A 113 1.59 -9.96 -2.84
N THR A 114 2.54 -9.74 -3.79
CA THR A 114 3.69 -8.83 -3.57
C THR A 114 3.21 -7.42 -3.22
N THR A 115 2.16 -6.93 -3.90
CA THR A 115 1.52 -5.66 -3.53
C THR A 115 1.04 -5.67 -2.08
N GLY A 116 0.41 -6.76 -1.64
CA GLY A 116 -0.01 -6.95 -0.24
C GLY A 116 1.15 -6.94 0.76
N VAL A 117 2.30 -7.52 0.39
CA VAL A 117 3.53 -7.45 1.21
C VAL A 117 3.97 -5.99 1.39
N PHE A 118 4.00 -5.20 0.31
CA PHE A 118 4.32 -3.77 0.41
C PHE A 118 3.30 -3.01 1.26
N ILE A 119 1.99 -3.33 1.13
CA ILE A 119 0.94 -2.71 1.95
C ILE A 119 1.15 -3.01 3.43
N ALA A 120 1.40 -4.27 3.79
CA ALA A 120 1.69 -4.65 5.17
C ALA A 120 2.95 -3.94 5.71
N SER A 121 4.01 -3.89 4.92
CA SER A 121 5.28 -3.28 5.28
C SER A 121 5.14 -1.78 5.54
N TYR A 122 4.51 -1.03 4.62
CA TYR A 122 4.33 0.39 4.85
C TYR A 122 3.37 0.67 6.01
N SER A 123 2.35 -0.15 6.21
CA SER A 123 1.42 0.03 7.34
C SER A 123 2.12 -0.05 8.69
N LEU A 124 3.09 -0.97 8.83
CA LEU A 124 3.91 -1.09 10.04
C LEU A 124 4.89 0.09 10.19
N VAL A 125 5.60 0.44 9.11
CA VAL A 125 6.58 1.53 9.09
C VAL A 125 5.90 2.88 9.37
N ASP A 126 4.78 3.14 8.71
CA ASP A 126 4.01 4.38 8.88
C ASP A 126 3.40 4.47 10.28
N GLY A 127 2.91 3.34 10.81
CA GLY A 127 2.37 3.27 12.18
C GLY A 127 3.43 3.61 13.24
N LEU A 128 4.65 3.11 13.08
CA LEU A 128 5.77 3.44 13.96
C LEU A 128 6.23 4.88 13.78
N GLY A 129 6.40 5.32 12.52
CA GLY A 129 6.82 6.68 12.20
C GLY A 129 5.83 7.73 12.71
N ALA A 130 4.53 7.50 12.54
CA ALA A 130 3.49 8.39 13.03
C ALA A 130 3.49 8.53 14.56
N ARG A 131 3.79 7.44 15.30
CA ARG A 131 3.91 7.48 16.76
C ARG A 131 5.14 8.28 17.22
N LEU A 132 6.26 8.12 16.51
CA LEU A 132 7.51 8.80 16.83
C LEU A 132 7.54 10.26 16.39
N SER A 133 6.67 10.64 15.45
CA SER A 133 6.66 11.99 14.88
C SER A 133 6.17 13.10 15.78
N GLY A 134 5.52 12.76 16.92
CA GLY A 134 4.85 13.72 17.80
C GLY A 134 3.56 14.32 17.21
N ASN A 135 3.37 14.25 15.90
CA ASN A 135 2.17 14.68 15.19
C ASN A 135 1.90 13.80 13.98
N SER A 136 0.96 12.87 14.13
CA SER A 136 0.61 11.89 13.09
C SER A 136 0.09 12.56 11.81
N LEU A 137 -0.67 13.65 11.92
CA LEU A 137 -1.17 14.38 10.75
C LEU A 137 -0.02 15.02 9.95
N GLY A 138 0.97 15.61 10.65
CA GLY A 138 2.18 16.13 10.02
C GLY A 138 2.95 15.03 9.29
N PHE A 139 3.19 13.90 9.95
CA PHE A 139 3.88 12.75 9.36
C PHE A 139 3.18 12.25 8.10
N LEU A 140 1.87 12.00 8.14
CA LEU A 140 1.10 11.52 7.01
C LEU A 140 1.04 12.53 5.86
N SER A 141 1.02 13.83 6.17
CA SER A 141 1.04 14.88 5.15
C SER A 141 2.38 14.92 4.41
N TRP A 142 3.50 14.87 5.11
CA TRP A 142 4.83 14.80 4.50
C TRP A 142 5.03 13.51 3.71
N LEU A 143 4.53 12.38 4.21
CA LEU A 143 4.53 11.11 3.51
C LEU A 143 3.75 11.19 2.18
N ALA A 144 2.56 11.79 2.21
CA ALA A 144 1.74 11.97 1.01
C ALA A 144 2.41 12.89 -0.03
N ILE A 145 3.06 13.98 0.42
CA ILE A 145 3.81 14.90 -0.45
C ILE A 145 5.01 14.18 -1.08
N GLY A 146 5.84 13.52 -0.27
CA GLY A 146 7.02 12.80 -0.77
C GLY A 146 6.65 11.70 -1.76
N ASN A 147 5.63 10.90 -1.44
CA ASN A 147 5.11 9.87 -2.33
C ASN A 147 4.54 10.48 -3.62
N GLY A 148 3.78 11.56 -3.53
CA GLY A 148 3.23 12.27 -4.69
C GLY A 148 4.30 12.81 -5.63
N ILE A 149 5.37 13.41 -5.09
CA ILE A 149 6.50 13.92 -5.88
C ILE A 149 7.21 12.79 -6.62
N ILE A 150 7.57 11.70 -5.92
CA ILE A 150 8.27 10.57 -6.54
C ILE A 150 7.38 9.90 -7.60
N MET A 151 6.09 9.72 -7.32
CA MET A 151 5.17 9.11 -8.27
C MET A 151 4.93 10.01 -9.50
N ALA A 152 4.86 11.32 -9.32
CA ALA A 152 4.78 12.27 -10.43
C ALA A 152 6.05 12.20 -11.31
N ALA A 153 7.23 12.19 -10.69
CA ALA A 153 8.49 12.01 -11.41
C ALA A 153 8.55 10.67 -12.17
N TYR A 154 8.11 9.57 -11.53
CA TYR A 154 8.03 8.26 -12.18
C TYR A 154 7.10 8.27 -13.41
N LEU A 155 5.92 8.90 -13.29
CA LEU A 155 4.97 9.01 -14.40
C LEU A 155 5.49 9.93 -15.52
N MET A 156 6.19 11.01 -15.20
CA MET A 156 6.83 11.87 -16.19
C MET A 156 7.84 11.10 -17.06
N LEU A 157 8.63 10.23 -16.44
CA LEU A 157 9.64 9.45 -17.12
C LEU A 157 9.06 8.28 -17.95
N ARG A 158 7.95 7.67 -17.48
CA ARG A 158 7.38 6.46 -18.09
C ARG A 158 6.18 6.71 -18.99
N SER A 159 5.39 7.73 -18.72
CA SER A 159 4.11 7.97 -19.39
C SER A 159 3.69 9.44 -19.29
N PRO A 160 4.38 10.36 -19.95
CA PRO A 160 4.10 11.80 -19.82
C PRO A 160 2.66 12.18 -20.20
N ASN A 161 2.06 11.48 -21.17
CA ASN A 161 0.68 11.72 -21.62
C ASN A 161 -0.36 11.41 -20.52
N THR A 162 -0.03 10.52 -19.57
CA THR A 162 -0.93 10.18 -18.45
C THR A 162 -1.06 11.35 -17.47
N LEU A 163 0.02 12.06 -17.19
CA LEU A 163 0.00 13.24 -16.32
C LEU A 163 -0.81 14.39 -16.93
N ILE A 164 -0.61 14.64 -18.23
CA ILE A 164 -1.39 15.66 -18.97
C ILE A 164 -2.87 15.30 -18.92
N GLY A 165 -3.23 14.02 -19.12
CA GLY A 165 -4.60 13.54 -19.04
C GLY A 165 -5.23 13.71 -17.64
N ILE A 166 -4.45 13.51 -16.57
CA ILE A 166 -4.92 13.73 -15.17
C ILE A 166 -5.11 15.22 -14.89
N ALA A 167 -4.19 16.07 -15.37
CA ALA A 167 -4.25 17.53 -15.16
C ALA A 167 -5.37 18.21 -15.94
N THR A 168 -5.82 17.63 -17.06
CA THR A 168 -6.85 18.21 -17.94
C THR A 168 -8.25 17.66 -17.74
N LYS A 169 -8.40 16.50 -17.06
CA LYS A 169 -9.69 15.82 -16.86
C LYS A 169 -10.09 15.67 -15.38
N GLY A 170 -9.24 16.07 -14.46
CA GLY A 170 -9.49 16.13 -13.01
C GLY A 170 -9.83 17.54 -12.58
#